data_00082168359aa9d4c934a0bafbc79cac
#
_entry.id   00082168359aa9d4c934a0bafbc79cac
#
_cell.length_a   1.000
_cell.length_b   1.000
_cell.length_c   1.000
_cell.angle_alpha   90.00
_cell.angle_beta   90.00
_cell.angle_gamma   90.00
#
_symmetry.space_group_name_H-M   'P 1'
#
loop_
_entity.id
_entity.type
_entity.pdbx_description
1 polymer ?
#
loop_
_entity_poly.entity_id
_entity_poly.type
_entity_poly.pdbx_seq_one_letter_code
_entity_poly.pdbx_strand_id
1 'polypeptide(L)'
;LTGCLALSLSLTAMAASVKEIELQGNFDGSVTAPTGETMPVTAQIVALGKGEHVAKISVADALVEVKGMTKGKAEDGLCLYEQTIDLGPEMGSFKISGKVENRVFSGTAEGSDGMHKFSLNRVEKGSPTLGQKAPEGAIVLQDGTNMNAWIQEPFWDVRDGVMNMSGHSIRTKEEFPSMQLHVEFKTPFMPNEEPGSQARGNSGVYVFGRYEVQVLDSFTEAPRDNLCGGIYQKAVPLTKACLPPEEWQTYDIEFHAPKFDASGAKTADAIITVKHNGITIHDKVVLPSPTPGGVSDQEAAKGVLMLQDHHDRVEYRNIWLKPID
;
A
#
# COMPACT_ATOMS: atom_id res chain seq x y z
N LEU A 1 -16.70 -33.11 -21.36
CA LEU A 1 -17.79 -32.30 -20.72
C LEU A 1 -17.40 -31.71 -19.35
N THR A 2 -16.16 -31.95 -18.86
CA THR A 2 -15.68 -31.46 -17.54
C THR A 2 -14.82 -30.17 -17.60
N GLY A 3 -14.54 -29.69 -18.81
CA GLY A 3 -13.67 -28.52 -18.97
C GLY A 3 -14.37 -27.14 -18.96
N CYS A 4 -15.68 -27.08 -19.23
CA CYS A 4 -16.42 -25.82 -19.32
C CYS A 4 -16.93 -25.29 -17.97
N LEU A 5 -17.09 -26.15 -16.94
CA LEU A 5 -17.60 -25.68 -15.64
C LEU A 5 -16.53 -24.97 -14.79
N ALA A 6 -15.27 -25.35 -14.94
CA ALA A 6 -14.18 -24.73 -14.18
C ALA A 6 -13.84 -23.30 -14.70
N LEU A 7 -13.98 -23.08 -16.03
CA LEU A 7 -13.74 -21.75 -16.63
C LEU A 7 -14.84 -20.73 -16.28
N SER A 8 -16.09 -21.18 -16.15
CA SER A 8 -17.21 -20.28 -15.83
C SER A 8 -17.20 -19.82 -14.35
N LEU A 9 -16.72 -20.67 -13.43
CA LEU A 9 -16.57 -20.31 -12.02
C LEU A 9 -15.43 -19.31 -11.78
N SER A 10 -14.33 -19.40 -12.54
CA SER A 10 -13.21 -18.45 -12.43
C SER A 10 -13.56 -17.08 -13.00
N LEU A 11 -14.30 -16.99 -14.11
CA LEU A 11 -14.75 -15.72 -14.67
C LEU A 11 -15.78 -14.99 -13.78
N THR A 12 -16.68 -15.73 -13.13
CA THR A 12 -17.69 -15.14 -12.24
C THR A 12 -17.06 -14.63 -10.94
N ALA A 13 -16.05 -15.34 -10.39
CA ALA A 13 -15.31 -14.89 -9.22
C ALA A 13 -14.45 -13.66 -9.52
N MET A 14 -13.79 -13.58 -10.69
CA MET A 14 -13.05 -12.41 -11.14
C MET A 14 -13.96 -11.19 -11.36
N ALA A 15 -15.14 -11.36 -11.95
CA ALA A 15 -16.08 -10.26 -12.17
C ALA A 15 -16.67 -9.72 -10.85
N ALA A 16 -16.88 -10.57 -9.86
CA ALA A 16 -17.32 -10.15 -8.52
C ALA A 16 -16.23 -9.38 -7.77
N SER A 17 -14.96 -9.82 -7.85
CA SER A 17 -13.83 -9.14 -7.20
C SER A 17 -13.55 -7.75 -7.78
N VAL A 18 -13.70 -7.56 -9.08
CA VAL A 18 -13.53 -6.24 -9.73
C VAL A 18 -14.51 -5.20 -9.20
N LYS A 19 -15.75 -5.60 -8.86
CA LYS A 19 -16.76 -4.68 -8.32
C LYS A 19 -16.58 -4.36 -6.83
N GLU A 20 -16.10 -5.28 -6.02
CA GLU A 20 -15.74 -5.00 -4.63
C GLU A 20 -14.60 -3.97 -4.55
N ILE A 21 -13.63 -4.00 -5.46
CA ILE A 21 -12.57 -3.01 -5.59
C ILE A 21 -13.12 -1.59 -5.79
N GLU A 22 -14.20 -1.42 -6.55
CA GLU A 22 -14.78 -0.10 -6.83
C GLU A 22 -15.43 0.55 -5.60
N LEU A 23 -15.82 -0.25 -4.60
CA LEU A 23 -16.44 0.22 -3.37
C LEU A 23 -15.43 0.71 -2.33
N GLN A 24 -14.16 0.31 -2.45
CA GLN A 24 -13.10 0.71 -1.54
C GLN A 24 -12.33 1.95 -2.04
N GLY A 25 -11.54 2.54 -1.15
CA GLY A 25 -10.66 3.66 -1.49
C GLY A 25 -10.76 4.81 -0.51
N ASN A 26 -10.20 5.95 -0.93
CA ASN A 26 -10.27 7.20 -0.20
C ASN A 26 -11.51 8.00 -0.67
N PHE A 27 -12.18 8.63 0.27
CA PHE A 27 -13.37 9.46 0.03
C PHE A 27 -13.22 10.78 0.79
N ASP A 28 -13.44 11.89 0.10
CA ASP A 28 -13.37 13.23 0.69
C ASP A 28 -14.68 13.97 0.41
N GLY A 29 -15.17 14.72 1.41
CA GLY A 29 -16.43 15.46 1.29
C GLY A 29 -16.81 16.20 2.57
N SER A 30 -18.09 16.26 2.86
CA SER A 30 -18.60 16.99 4.02
C SER A 30 -19.80 16.32 4.67
N VAL A 31 -20.03 16.67 5.93
CA VAL A 31 -21.27 16.45 6.66
C VAL A 31 -21.95 17.80 6.91
N THR A 32 -23.25 17.86 6.72
CA THR A 32 -24.09 19.04 6.97
C THR A 32 -24.99 18.79 8.17
N ALA A 33 -24.87 19.61 9.19
CA ALA A 33 -25.69 19.57 10.41
C ALA A 33 -27.13 20.04 10.14
N PRO A 34 -28.09 19.75 11.05
CA PRO A 34 -29.47 20.28 10.96
C PRO A 34 -29.57 21.81 10.88
N THR A 35 -28.59 22.51 11.45
CA THR A 35 -28.45 23.98 11.39
C THR A 35 -28.04 24.51 10.01
N GLY A 36 -27.60 23.64 9.09
CA GLY A 36 -27.02 24.01 7.80
C GLY A 36 -25.50 24.22 7.82
N GLU A 37 -24.87 24.13 8.99
CA GLU A 37 -23.39 24.16 9.09
C GLU A 37 -22.76 22.92 8.46
N THR A 38 -21.64 23.11 7.76
CA THR A 38 -20.91 22.02 7.10
C THR A 38 -19.51 21.87 7.66
N MET A 39 -19.09 20.61 7.86
CA MET A 39 -17.72 20.26 8.27
C MET A 39 -17.10 19.30 7.25
N PRO A 40 -15.77 19.40 7.00
CA PRO A 40 -15.08 18.45 6.16
C PRO A 40 -15.06 17.06 6.81
N VAL A 41 -15.21 16.03 5.98
CA VAL A 41 -15.16 14.63 6.39
C VAL A 41 -14.35 13.86 5.38
N THR A 42 -13.48 12.96 5.83
CA THR A 42 -12.80 11.99 5.00
C THR A 42 -13.13 10.57 5.43
N ALA A 43 -13.09 9.64 4.50
CA ALA A 43 -13.26 8.23 4.81
C ALA A 43 -12.28 7.37 4.01
N GLN A 44 -11.88 6.26 4.61
CA GLN A 44 -11.18 5.17 3.95
C GLN A 44 -12.05 3.92 4.05
N ILE A 45 -12.42 3.34 2.91
CA ILE A 45 -13.24 2.14 2.86
C ILE A 45 -12.40 0.99 2.35
N VAL A 46 -12.39 -0.13 3.09
CA VAL A 46 -11.67 -1.35 2.74
C VAL A 46 -12.60 -2.56 2.73
N ALA A 47 -12.43 -3.41 1.73
CA ALA A 47 -13.14 -4.68 1.61
C ALA A 47 -12.53 -5.75 2.54
N LEU A 48 -13.39 -6.50 3.22
CA LEU A 48 -13.05 -7.61 4.11
C LEU A 48 -13.44 -8.97 3.54
N GLY A 49 -13.85 -9.01 2.26
CA GLY A 49 -14.35 -10.22 1.60
C GLY A 49 -15.80 -10.54 1.91
N LYS A 50 -16.38 -11.47 1.13
CA LYS A 50 -17.78 -11.91 1.28
C LYS A 50 -18.81 -10.78 1.29
N GLY A 51 -18.48 -9.64 0.67
CA GLY A 51 -19.32 -8.45 0.64
C GLY A 51 -19.22 -7.56 1.89
N GLU A 52 -18.40 -7.90 2.86
CA GLU A 52 -18.16 -7.10 4.05
C GLU A 52 -17.15 -5.97 3.78
N HIS A 53 -17.38 -4.81 4.37
CA HIS A 53 -16.51 -3.63 4.28
C HIS A 53 -16.44 -2.93 5.64
N VAL A 54 -15.36 -2.20 5.86
CA VAL A 54 -15.24 -1.24 6.95
C VAL A 54 -14.91 0.13 6.38
N ALA A 55 -15.63 1.17 6.86
CA ALA A 55 -15.30 2.56 6.62
C ALA A 55 -14.67 3.15 7.88
N LYS A 56 -13.46 3.67 7.76
CA LYS A 56 -12.79 4.49 8.78
C LYS A 56 -13.02 5.94 8.43
N ILE A 57 -13.90 6.61 9.16
CA ILE A 57 -14.35 7.96 8.89
C ILE A 57 -13.65 8.92 9.85
N SER A 58 -13.05 9.97 9.34
CA SER A 58 -12.47 11.05 10.13
C SER A 58 -13.32 12.31 9.99
N VAL A 59 -13.85 12.80 11.11
CA VAL A 59 -14.63 14.03 11.23
C VAL A 59 -14.11 14.83 12.42
N ALA A 60 -13.72 16.09 12.20
CA ALA A 60 -12.95 16.87 13.16
C ALA A 60 -11.73 16.04 13.66
N ASP A 61 -11.59 15.85 14.97
CA ASP A 61 -10.52 15.05 15.58
C ASP A 61 -10.93 13.61 15.90
N ALA A 62 -12.17 13.21 15.55
CA ALA A 62 -12.69 11.87 15.80
C ALA A 62 -12.42 10.93 14.63
N LEU A 63 -12.01 9.70 14.97
CA LEU A 63 -11.92 8.58 14.04
C LEU A 63 -13.00 7.57 14.39
N VAL A 64 -13.86 7.26 13.42
CA VAL A 64 -15.01 6.37 13.60
C VAL A 64 -14.90 5.20 12.65
N GLU A 65 -15.17 4.00 13.14
CA GLU A 65 -15.28 2.80 12.31
C GLU A 65 -16.75 2.40 12.15
N VAL A 66 -17.18 2.28 10.89
CA VAL A 66 -18.53 1.81 10.54
C VAL A 66 -18.40 0.58 9.65
N LYS A 67 -19.04 -0.51 10.06
CA LYS A 67 -19.08 -1.75 9.26
C LYS A 67 -20.23 -1.71 8.27
N GLY A 68 -20.04 -2.30 7.11
CA GLY A 68 -21.05 -2.38 6.07
C GLY A 68 -21.01 -3.70 5.33
N MET A 69 -22.07 -3.94 4.56
CA MET A 69 -22.21 -5.13 3.74
C MET A 69 -22.83 -4.75 2.39
N THR A 70 -22.38 -5.37 1.31
CA THR A 70 -23.07 -5.32 0.04
C THR A 70 -24.42 -6.04 0.17
N LYS A 71 -25.51 -5.36 -0.15
CA LYS A 71 -26.84 -6.02 -0.27
C LYS A 71 -27.08 -6.37 -1.72
N GLY A 72 -27.39 -7.64 -2.00
CA GLY A 72 -27.69 -8.12 -3.33
C GLY A 72 -26.48 -8.70 -4.06
N LYS A 73 -26.55 -8.79 -5.37
CA LYS A 73 -25.41 -9.19 -6.20
C LYS A 73 -24.39 -8.07 -6.16
N ALA A 74 -23.10 -8.39 -6.12
CA ALA A 74 -22.02 -7.43 -6.24
C ALA A 74 -22.15 -6.49 -7.48
N GLU A 75 -23.01 -6.87 -8.40
CA GLU A 75 -23.42 -6.12 -9.59
C GLU A 75 -24.13 -4.80 -9.29
N ASP A 76 -24.74 -4.62 -8.13
CA ASP A 76 -25.46 -3.40 -7.78
C ASP A 76 -24.56 -2.34 -7.15
N GLY A 77 -23.30 -2.66 -6.85
CA GLY A 77 -22.27 -1.73 -6.35
C GLY A 77 -22.60 -1.10 -4.99
N LEU A 78 -23.60 -1.63 -4.27
CA LEU A 78 -24.13 -1.03 -3.04
C LEU A 78 -23.43 -1.61 -1.81
N CYS A 79 -22.81 -0.74 -1.04
CA CYS A 79 -22.38 -1.04 0.31
C CYS A 79 -23.23 -0.21 1.27
N LEU A 80 -24.00 -0.86 2.13
CA LEU A 80 -24.90 -0.20 3.08
C LEU A 80 -24.29 -0.26 4.46
N TYR A 81 -24.31 0.89 5.14
CA TYR A 81 -23.85 1.05 6.51
C TYR A 81 -25.04 1.45 7.37
N GLU A 82 -25.35 0.66 8.37
CA GLU A 82 -26.37 0.97 9.38
C GLU A 82 -25.79 0.56 10.74
N GLN A 83 -25.39 1.54 11.54
CA GLN A 83 -24.75 1.31 12.83
C GLN A 83 -24.94 2.51 13.75
N THR A 84 -25.08 2.25 15.06
CA THR A 84 -24.97 3.29 16.09
C THR A 84 -23.52 3.39 16.55
N ILE A 85 -22.98 4.59 16.55
CA ILE A 85 -21.63 4.92 17.06
C ILE A 85 -21.75 5.91 18.21
N ASP A 86 -20.84 5.83 19.15
CA ASP A 86 -20.71 6.76 20.26
C ASP A 86 -19.41 7.58 20.05
N LEU A 87 -19.57 8.90 19.91
CA LEU A 87 -18.45 9.86 19.72
C LEU A 87 -18.03 10.52 21.04
N GLY A 88 -18.45 9.96 22.16
CA GLY A 88 -18.10 10.44 23.50
C GLY A 88 -19.06 11.52 24.03
N PRO A 89 -18.79 12.03 25.25
CA PRO A 89 -19.72 12.86 26.01
C PRO A 89 -20.01 14.22 25.37
N GLU A 90 -19.13 14.74 24.54
CA GLU A 90 -19.31 16.05 23.89
C GLU A 90 -20.19 15.96 22.62
N MET A 91 -20.01 14.91 21.83
CA MET A 91 -20.72 14.72 20.56
C MET A 91 -21.91 13.75 20.67
N GLY A 92 -21.88 12.85 21.64
CA GLY A 92 -22.97 11.88 21.84
C GLY A 92 -22.96 10.72 20.87
N SER A 93 -24.11 10.04 20.77
CA SER A 93 -24.29 8.88 19.90
C SER A 93 -25.02 9.25 18.62
N PHE A 94 -24.58 8.65 17.50
CA PHE A 94 -25.20 8.84 16.18
C PHE A 94 -25.56 7.50 15.57
N LYS A 95 -26.77 7.41 15.01
CA LYS A 95 -27.17 6.31 14.15
C LYS A 95 -26.81 6.65 12.71
N ILE A 96 -25.80 5.95 12.16
CA ILE A 96 -25.33 6.15 10.79
C ILE A 96 -26.07 5.18 9.87
N SER A 97 -26.53 5.71 8.72
CA SER A 97 -27.08 4.96 7.60
C SER A 97 -26.54 5.55 6.30
N GLY A 98 -26.03 4.71 5.41
CA GLY A 98 -25.45 5.19 4.16
C GLY A 98 -25.17 4.11 3.15
N LYS A 99 -24.71 4.53 1.97
CA LYS A 99 -24.35 3.65 0.86
C LYS A 99 -23.18 4.21 0.07
N VAL A 100 -22.44 3.32 -0.58
CA VAL A 100 -21.51 3.67 -1.66
C VAL A 100 -22.15 3.31 -2.99
N GLU A 101 -22.35 4.28 -3.83
CA GLU A 101 -22.92 4.10 -5.16
C GLU A 101 -22.28 5.11 -6.13
N ASN A 102 -21.90 4.65 -7.32
CA ASN A 102 -21.31 5.52 -8.34
C ASN A 102 -20.09 6.33 -7.82
N ARG A 103 -19.23 5.70 -7.01
CA ARG A 103 -18.05 6.34 -6.38
C ARG A 103 -18.40 7.45 -5.38
N VAL A 104 -19.64 7.50 -4.88
CA VAL A 104 -20.07 8.44 -3.84
C VAL A 104 -20.47 7.66 -2.59
N PHE A 105 -19.89 8.00 -1.45
CA PHE A 105 -20.33 7.54 -0.14
C PHE A 105 -21.22 8.59 0.48
N SER A 106 -22.51 8.28 0.62
CA SER A 106 -23.51 9.23 1.10
C SER A 106 -24.49 8.61 2.06
N GLY A 107 -25.07 9.42 2.93
CA GLY A 107 -26.05 8.95 3.91
C GLY A 107 -26.40 9.99 4.96
N THR A 108 -26.84 9.48 6.10
CA THR A 108 -27.29 10.28 7.25
C THR A 108 -26.64 9.78 8.54
N ALA A 109 -26.49 10.70 9.50
CA ALA A 109 -26.13 10.43 10.87
C ALA A 109 -27.16 11.13 11.78
N GLU A 110 -28.01 10.35 12.47
CA GLU A 110 -29.05 10.86 13.36
C GLU A 110 -28.52 10.94 14.78
N GLY A 111 -28.36 12.14 15.29
CA GLY A 111 -27.94 12.44 16.66
C GLY A 111 -29.07 13.06 17.48
N SER A 112 -28.77 13.41 18.73
CA SER A 112 -29.73 14.08 19.65
C SER A 112 -30.15 15.46 19.17
N ASP A 113 -29.33 16.12 18.37
CA ASP A 113 -29.54 17.44 17.76
C ASP A 113 -30.25 17.39 16.39
N GLY A 114 -30.49 16.18 15.86
CA GLY A 114 -31.23 15.95 14.62
C GLY A 114 -30.45 15.17 13.55
N MET A 115 -30.90 15.32 12.31
CA MET A 115 -30.39 14.57 11.16
C MET A 115 -29.29 15.34 10.43
N HIS A 116 -28.09 14.81 10.49
CA HIS A 116 -26.95 15.24 9.69
C HIS A 116 -26.94 14.49 8.35
N LYS A 117 -26.51 15.13 7.28
CA LYS A 117 -26.37 14.53 5.95
C LYS A 117 -24.93 14.58 5.50
N PHE A 118 -24.38 13.46 5.05
CA PHE A 118 -23.02 13.42 4.52
C PHE A 118 -22.96 12.98 3.07
N SER A 119 -21.97 13.50 2.36
CA SER A 119 -21.67 13.11 0.99
C SER A 119 -20.16 13.27 0.74
N LEU A 120 -19.51 12.17 0.38
CA LEU A 120 -18.09 12.10 0.08
C LEU A 120 -17.88 11.48 -1.30
N ASN A 121 -17.02 12.06 -2.10
CA ASN A 121 -16.66 11.52 -3.39
C ASN A 121 -15.37 10.68 -3.26
N ARG A 122 -15.28 9.56 -3.99
CA ARG A 122 -14.03 8.81 -4.08
C ARG A 122 -12.97 9.68 -4.75
N VAL A 123 -11.80 9.73 -4.13
CA VAL A 123 -10.64 10.48 -4.61
C VAL A 123 -9.47 9.53 -4.85
N GLU A 124 -8.73 9.76 -5.93
CA GLU A 124 -7.51 9.05 -6.22
C GLU A 124 -6.32 9.88 -5.72
N LYS A 125 -5.60 9.32 -4.75
CA LYS A 125 -4.43 9.97 -4.13
C LYS A 125 -3.14 9.43 -4.75
N GLY A 126 -3.02 9.45 -6.06
CA GLY A 126 -1.85 8.93 -6.76
C GLY A 126 -0.51 9.54 -6.31
N SER A 127 0.59 8.86 -6.61
CA SER A 127 1.93 9.37 -6.32
C SER A 127 2.34 10.47 -7.31
N PRO A 128 2.92 11.58 -6.85
CA PRO A 128 3.45 12.63 -7.74
C PRO A 128 4.68 12.17 -8.55
N THR A 129 5.32 11.08 -8.15
CA THR A 129 6.49 10.50 -8.84
C THR A 129 6.13 9.28 -9.69
N LEU A 130 4.85 8.93 -9.79
CA LEU A 130 4.39 7.83 -10.64
C LEU A 130 4.73 8.12 -12.12
N GLY A 131 5.36 7.17 -12.80
CA GLY A 131 5.84 7.31 -14.17
C GLY A 131 7.09 8.19 -14.30
N GLN A 132 7.77 8.52 -13.21
CA GLN A 132 8.98 9.33 -13.25
C GLN A 132 10.06 8.62 -14.06
N LYS A 133 10.57 9.28 -15.08
CA LYS A 133 11.65 8.76 -15.91
C LYS A 133 12.98 8.75 -15.13
N ALA A 134 13.79 7.74 -15.40
CA ALA A 134 15.14 7.66 -14.88
C ALA A 134 15.93 8.94 -15.24
N PRO A 135 16.53 9.64 -14.26
CA PRO A 135 17.31 10.84 -14.53
C PRO A 135 18.64 10.49 -15.22
N GLU A 136 19.31 11.49 -15.76
CA GLU A 136 20.64 11.31 -16.35
C GLU A 136 21.63 10.67 -15.33
N GLY A 137 22.36 9.65 -15.77
CA GLY A 137 23.29 8.88 -14.95
C GLY A 137 22.63 7.80 -14.08
N ALA A 138 21.32 7.60 -14.17
CA ALA A 138 20.65 6.48 -13.51
C ALA A 138 20.84 5.18 -14.27
N ILE A 139 20.82 4.08 -13.53
CA ILE A 139 20.84 2.70 -14.03
C ILE A 139 19.38 2.22 -14.00
N VAL A 140 18.84 1.90 -15.18
CA VAL A 140 17.49 1.35 -15.31
C VAL A 140 17.55 -0.15 -15.05
N LEU A 141 16.80 -0.61 -14.06
CA LEU A 141 16.71 -2.02 -13.67
C LEU A 141 15.47 -2.69 -14.26
N GLN A 142 14.39 -1.92 -14.45
CA GLN A 142 13.14 -2.39 -15.05
C GLN A 142 12.40 -1.24 -15.73
N ASP A 143 12.23 -1.36 -17.05
CA ASP A 143 11.52 -0.40 -17.91
C ASP A 143 10.29 -1.00 -18.62
N GLY A 144 9.92 -2.22 -18.23
CA GLY A 144 8.81 -2.95 -18.84
C GLY A 144 9.19 -3.81 -20.05
N THR A 145 10.48 -3.88 -20.44
CA THR A 145 10.90 -4.60 -21.65
C THR A 145 11.55 -5.95 -21.39
N ASN A 146 12.33 -6.09 -20.31
CA ASN A 146 13.11 -7.31 -20.06
C ASN A 146 13.57 -7.43 -18.60
N MET A 147 14.19 -8.57 -18.27
CA MET A 147 14.73 -8.90 -16.95
C MET A 147 16.28 -8.91 -16.92
N ASN A 148 16.94 -8.20 -17.82
CA ASN A 148 18.40 -8.33 -18.03
C ASN A 148 19.23 -7.93 -16.81
N ALA A 149 18.76 -6.98 -16.00
CA ALA A 149 19.44 -6.56 -14.77
C ALA A 149 19.32 -7.57 -13.62
N TRP A 150 18.41 -8.53 -13.72
CA TRP A 150 18.05 -9.46 -12.65
C TRP A 150 18.65 -10.84 -12.86
N ILE A 151 18.93 -11.56 -11.76
CA ILE A 151 19.20 -12.99 -11.83
C ILE A 151 17.88 -13.64 -12.23
N GLN A 152 17.90 -14.30 -13.39
CA GLN A 152 16.67 -14.91 -13.94
C GLN A 152 16.27 -16.11 -13.08
N GLU A 153 15.17 -15.96 -12.40
CA GLU A 153 14.47 -17.05 -11.75
C GLU A 153 13.33 -17.52 -12.67
N PRO A 154 13.03 -18.81 -12.77
CA PRO A 154 12.12 -19.34 -13.78
C PRO A 154 10.67 -18.86 -13.66
N PHE A 155 10.33 -18.14 -12.61
CA PHE A 155 8.96 -17.74 -12.29
C PHE A 155 8.71 -16.23 -12.36
N TRP A 156 9.72 -15.41 -12.63
CA TRP A 156 9.56 -13.98 -12.84
C TRP A 156 9.55 -13.66 -14.32
N ASP A 157 8.58 -12.87 -14.75
CA ASP A 157 8.49 -12.41 -16.13
C ASP A 157 8.00 -10.96 -16.23
N VAL A 158 8.13 -10.42 -17.43
CA VAL A 158 7.56 -9.10 -17.78
C VAL A 158 6.41 -9.33 -18.75
N ARG A 159 5.21 -8.92 -18.34
CA ARG A 159 4.00 -8.92 -19.17
C ARG A 159 3.37 -7.54 -19.13
N ASP A 160 2.98 -7.02 -20.29
CA ASP A 160 2.33 -5.72 -20.44
C ASP A 160 3.09 -4.56 -19.75
N GLY A 161 4.43 -4.62 -19.79
CA GLY A 161 5.31 -3.63 -19.16
C GLY A 161 5.48 -3.79 -17.65
N VAL A 162 4.91 -4.83 -17.07
CA VAL A 162 4.89 -5.09 -15.62
C VAL A 162 5.70 -6.34 -15.29
N MET A 163 6.51 -6.24 -14.25
CA MET A 163 7.26 -7.33 -13.67
C MET A 163 6.37 -8.07 -12.68
N ASN A 164 6.07 -9.33 -13.00
CA ASN A 164 5.17 -10.18 -12.22
C ASN A 164 5.98 -11.12 -11.34
N MET A 165 5.63 -11.15 -10.08
CA MET A 165 6.24 -11.98 -9.06
C MET A 165 5.64 -13.39 -9.05
N SER A 166 6.50 -14.42 -8.87
CA SER A 166 6.05 -15.80 -8.78
C SER A 166 7.08 -16.71 -8.13
N GLY A 167 6.89 -17.04 -6.86
CA GLY A 167 7.45 -18.22 -6.21
C GLY A 167 8.80 -18.07 -5.51
N HIS A 168 9.62 -17.07 -5.83
CA HIS A 168 10.93 -16.82 -5.20
C HIS A 168 11.32 -15.35 -5.25
N SER A 169 12.02 -14.88 -4.21
CA SER A 169 12.63 -13.53 -4.22
C SER A 169 13.63 -13.39 -5.35
N ILE A 170 13.67 -12.23 -5.99
CA ILE A 170 14.58 -11.94 -7.11
C ILE A 170 15.54 -10.84 -6.71
N ARG A 171 16.79 -10.90 -7.23
CA ARG A 171 17.81 -9.90 -6.97
C ARG A 171 18.54 -9.47 -8.24
N THR A 172 19.10 -8.28 -8.21
CA THR A 172 19.95 -7.81 -9.31
C THR A 172 21.23 -8.63 -9.44
N LYS A 173 21.79 -8.68 -10.65
CA LYS A 173 23.10 -9.30 -10.93
C LYS A 173 24.23 -8.48 -10.33
N GLU A 174 24.11 -7.16 -10.43
CA GLU A 174 25.12 -6.21 -10.00
C GLU A 174 24.85 -5.74 -8.57
N GLU A 175 25.93 -5.39 -7.87
CA GLU A 175 25.90 -4.70 -6.58
C GLU A 175 26.13 -3.20 -6.77
N PHE A 176 25.44 -2.40 -5.99
CA PHE A 176 25.46 -0.94 -6.09
C PHE A 176 25.98 -0.29 -4.81
N PRO A 177 26.60 0.90 -4.91
CA PRO A 177 26.96 1.72 -3.75
C PRO A 177 25.74 2.45 -3.16
N SER A 178 25.97 3.46 -2.32
CA SER A 178 24.93 4.44 -1.91
C SER A 178 24.15 4.94 -3.12
N MET A 179 22.82 5.10 -2.99
CA MET A 179 21.97 5.37 -4.14
C MET A 179 20.72 6.16 -3.82
N GLN A 180 20.19 6.82 -4.83
CA GLN A 180 18.77 7.14 -4.94
C GLN A 180 18.09 6.02 -5.73
N LEU A 181 16.98 5.50 -5.23
CA LEU A 181 16.23 4.39 -5.82
C LEU A 181 14.77 4.80 -5.98
N HIS A 182 14.22 4.57 -7.16
CA HIS A 182 12.79 4.67 -7.44
C HIS A 182 12.23 3.29 -7.77
N VAL A 183 11.09 2.96 -7.17
CA VAL A 183 10.37 1.70 -7.39
C VAL A 183 8.88 1.99 -7.46
N GLU A 184 8.23 1.53 -8.52
CA GLU A 184 6.76 1.48 -8.58
C GLU A 184 6.27 0.07 -8.28
N PHE A 185 5.29 -0.04 -7.39
CA PHE A 185 4.69 -1.31 -7.01
C PHE A 185 3.17 -1.22 -6.89
N LYS A 186 2.52 -2.37 -6.96
CA LYS A 186 1.06 -2.50 -6.82
C LYS A 186 0.75 -3.79 -6.06
N THR A 187 0.02 -3.66 -4.95
CA THR A 187 -0.42 -4.83 -4.17
C THR A 187 -1.69 -5.44 -4.78
N PRO A 188 -1.86 -6.76 -4.75
CA PRO A 188 -3.06 -7.42 -5.26
C PRO A 188 -4.26 -7.19 -4.34
N PHE A 189 -5.47 -7.29 -4.91
CA PHE A 189 -6.70 -7.28 -4.16
C PHE A 189 -6.95 -8.63 -3.47
N MET A 190 -6.80 -8.69 -2.15
CA MET A 190 -6.94 -9.88 -1.32
C MET A 190 -7.93 -9.65 -0.17
N PRO A 191 -9.22 -9.44 -0.46
CA PRO A 191 -10.20 -8.99 0.55
C PRO A 191 -10.49 -10.03 1.63
N ASN A 192 -10.18 -11.32 1.39
CA ASN A 192 -10.41 -12.38 2.39
C ASN A 192 -9.33 -12.45 3.48
N GLU A 193 -8.20 -11.73 3.27
CA GLU A 193 -7.16 -11.58 4.27
C GLU A 193 -7.41 -10.33 5.10
N GLU A 194 -7.20 -10.40 6.41
CA GLU A 194 -7.43 -9.26 7.32
C GLU A 194 -6.50 -8.09 6.98
N PRO A 195 -6.99 -6.83 7.02
CA PRO A 195 -6.16 -5.64 6.83
C PRO A 195 -4.95 -5.64 7.76
N GLY A 196 -3.75 -5.39 7.19
CA GLY A 196 -2.50 -5.42 7.93
C GLY A 196 -1.98 -6.81 8.33
N SER A 197 -2.64 -7.88 7.87
CA SER A 197 -2.10 -9.24 7.95
C SER A 197 -0.90 -9.40 7.03
N GLN A 198 0.11 -10.16 7.46
CA GLN A 198 1.27 -10.51 6.63
C GLN A 198 0.92 -11.45 5.46
N ALA A 199 -0.31 -11.93 5.38
CA ALA A 199 -0.85 -12.73 4.28
C ALA A 199 -1.61 -11.88 3.25
N ARG A 200 -1.56 -10.54 3.33
CA ARG A 200 -2.34 -9.65 2.48
C ARG A 200 -1.44 -8.76 1.61
N GLY A 201 -1.14 -9.21 0.40
CA GLY A 201 -0.38 -8.44 -0.58
C GLY A 201 1.06 -8.14 -0.13
N ASN A 202 1.74 -9.14 0.42
CA ASN A 202 3.04 -9.03 1.05
C ASN A 202 4.19 -9.17 0.04
N SER A 203 5.16 -8.30 0.18
CA SER A 203 6.46 -8.29 -0.48
C SER A 203 7.41 -7.36 0.28
N GLY A 204 8.62 -7.13 -0.24
CA GLY A 204 9.60 -6.22 0.34
C GLY A 204 10.59 -5.70 -0.69
N VAL A 205 10.96 -4.43 -0.57
CA VAL A 205 12.06 -3.82 -1.32
C VAL A 205 13.29 -3.81 -0.43
N TYR A 206 14.23 -4.74 -0.68
CA TYR A 206 15.46 -4.86 0.10
C TYR A 206 16.59 -4.08 -0.55
N VAL A 207 16.86 -2.88 -0.03
CA VAL A 207 18.04 -2.10 -0.40
C VAL A 207 19.29 -2.84 0.08
N PHE A 208 20.31 -2.96 -0.77
CA PHE A 208 21.48 -3.80 -0.55
C PHE A 208 21.19 -5.30 -0.32
N GLY A 209 19.95 -5.75 -0.62
CA GLY A 209 19.50 -7.09 -0.26
C GLY A 209 19.46 -7.32 1.27
N ARG A 210 19.53 -6.28 2.08
CA ARG A 210 19.71 -6.33 3.54
C ARG A 210 18.75 -5.48 4.34
N TYR A 211 18.26 -4.38 3.78
CA TYR A 211 17.44 -3.39 4.48
C TYR A 211 16.09 -3.30 3.80
N GLU A 212 15.10 -3.90 4.42
CA GLU A 212 13.75 -3.98 3.87
C GLU A 212 12.93 -2.73 4.13
N VAL A 213 12.37 -2.18 3.07
CA VAL A 213 11.20 -1.33 3.11
C VAL A 213 9.99 -2.20 2.77
N GLN A 214 9.12 -2.44 3.75
CA GLN A 214 8.00 -3.37 3.65
C GLN A 214 6.99 -2.95 2.58
N VAL A 215 6.54 -3.91 1.77
CA VAL A 215 5.40 -3.79 0.86
C VAL A 215 4.29 -4.69 1.38
N LEU A 216 3.11 -4.10 1.63
CA LEU A 216 1.95 -4.81 2.17
C LEU A 216 0.66 -4.07 1.82
N ASP A 217 -0.46 -4.77 1.60
CA ASP A 217 -1.76 -4.11 1.64
C ASP A 217 -2.16 -3.84 3.09
N SER A 218 -1.73 -2.69 3.60
CA SER A 218 -2.11 -2.17 4.91
C SER A 218 -2.89 -0.86 4.80
N PHE A 219 -3.65 -0.72 3.73
CA PHE A 219 -4.43 0.46 3.41
C PHE A 219 -5.32 0.84 4.56
N THR A 220 -5.72 1.37 5.29
CA THR A 220 -6.51 1.78 6.46
C THR A 220 -5.80 1.62 7.81
N GLU A 221 -4.69 0.86 7.86
CA GLU A 221 -4.03 0.60 9.12
C GLU A 221 -3.17 1.76 9.61
N ALA A 222 -3.04 1.89 10.94
CA ALA A 222 -2.08 2.79 11.55
C ALA A 222 -0.64 2.30 11.26
N PRO A 223 0.35 3.20 11.09
CA PRO A 223 1.72 2.79 10.81
C PRO A 223 2.29 1.86 11.88
N ARG A 224 2.98 0.81 11.42
CA ARG A 224 3.81 -0.11 12.23
C ARG A 224 5.06 -0.46 11.45
N ASP A 225 6.10 -0.92 12.12
CA ASP A 225 7.38 -1.28 11.51
C ASP A 225 7.33 -2.52 10.61
N ASN A 226 6.22 -3.28 10.66
CA ASN A 226 5.96 -4.45 9.83
C ASN A 226 4.78 -4.27 8.85
N LEU A 227 4.30 -3.03 8.65
CA LEU A 227 3.30 -2.67 7.66
C LEU A 227 3.93 -1.90 6.50
N CYS A 228 3.14 -1.59 5.48
CA CYS A 228 3.60 -0.92 4.27
C CYS A 228 4.39 0.37 4.60
N GLY A 229 5.61 0.46 4.07
CA GLY A 229 6.55 1.55 4.35
C GLY A 229 7.38 1.37 5.61
N GLY A 230 7.12 0.39 6.48
CA GLY A 230 7.96 0.11 7.63
C GLY A 230 9.38 -0.31 7.22
N ILE A 231 10.40 0.16 7.94
CA ILE A 231 11.71 -0.51 7.89
C ILE A 231 11.59 -1.72 8.81
N TYR A 232 11.49 -2.91 8.20
CA TYR A 232 11.01 -4.12 8.87
C TYR A 232 11.72 -4.40 10.20
N GLN A 233 10.93 -4.40 11.29
CA GLN A 233 11.41 -4.57 12.68
C GLN A 233 12.46 -3.54 13.14
N LYS A 234 12.58 -2.39 12.47
CA LYS A 234 13.56 -1.36 12.82
C LYS A 234 12.94 0.02 13.04
N ALA A 235 12.04 0.46 12.17
CA ALA A 235 11.45 1.79 12.28
C ALA A 235 10.00 1.84 11.78
N VAL A 236 9.16 2.54 12.53
CA VAL A 236 7.77 2.83 12.18
C VAL A 236 7.73 4.05 11.26
N PRO A 237 6.93 4.03 10.17
CA PRO A 237 6.71 5.22 9.34
C PRO A 237 6.15 6.40 10.13
N LEU A 238 6.61 7.61 9.83
CA LEU A 238 6.13 8.86 10.45
C LEU A 238 4.62 9.09 10.23
N THR A 239 4.10 8.60 9.12
CA THR A 239 2.68 8.67 8.75
C THR A 239 2.32 7.55 7.77
N LYS A 240 1.02 7.24 7.67
CA LYS A 240 0.54 6.31 6.67
C LYS A 240 0.48 6.97 5.29
N ALA A 241 0.96 6.28 4.26
CA ALA A 241 0.93 6.73 2.88
C ALA A 241 0.48 5.64 1.90
N CYS A 242 0.14 4.44 2.42
CA CYS A 242 -0.32 3.31 1.62
C CYS A 242 -1.63 3.65 0.90
N LEU A 243 -1.70 3.34 -0.40
CA LEU A 243 -2.90 3.43 -1.21
C LEU A 243 -3.68 2.11 -1.19
N PRO A 244 -4.93 2.10 -1.63
CA PRO A 244 -5.69 0.87 -1.81
C PRO A 244 -4.97 -0.15 -2.70
N PRO A 245 -5.22 -1.47 -2.55
CA PRO A 245 -4.72 -2.47 -3.48
C PRO A 245 -5.22 -2.18 -4.91
N GLU A 246 -4.50 -2.67 -5.91
CA GLU A 246 -4.65 -2.39 -7.34
C GLU A 246 -4.36 -0.93 -7.77
N GLU A 247 -3.96 -0.06 -6.85
CA GLU A 247 -3.43 1.27 -7.17
C GLU A 247 -1.89 1.24 -7.18
N TRP A 248 -1.28 1.85 -8.21
CA TRP A 248 0.17 1.98 -8.31
C TRP A 248 0.71 2.98 -7.30
N GLN A 249 1.76 2.58 -6.60
CA GLN A 249 2.43 3.31 -5.53
C GLN A 249 3.91 3.45 -5.84
N THR A 250 4.58 4.42 -5.20
CA THR A 250 6.01 4.63 -5.38
C THR A 250 6.76 4.62 -4.06
N TYR A 251 7.93 4.01 -4.05
CA TYR A 251 8.99 4.32 -3.11
C TYR A 251 10.08 5.11 -3.81
N ASP A 252 10.41 6.27 -3.25
CA ASP A 252 11.60 7.06 -3.58
C ASP A 252 12.52 7.02 -2.36
N ILE A 253 13.65 6.33 -2.50
CA ILE A 253 14.55 5.99 -1.40
C ILE A 253 15.91 6.64 -1.64
N GLU A 254 16.44 7.33 -0.64
CA GLU A 254 17.83 7.72 -0.56
C GLU A 254 18.51 6.85 0.49
N PHE A 255 19.53 6.12 0.06
CA PHE A 255 20.25 5.18 0.92
C PHE A 255 21.75 5.45 0.89
N HIS A 256 22.33 5.70 2.07
CA HIS A 256 23.74 5.81 2.31
C HIS A 256 24.26 4.52 2.94
N ALA A 257 25.20 3.88 2.26
CA ALA A 257 25.80 2.62 2.70
C ALA A 257 26.57 2.77 4.01
N PRO A 258 26.65 1.71 4.82
CA PRO A 258 27.56 1.67 5.97
C PRO A 258 29.01 1.82 5.50
N LYS A 259 29.84 2.45 6.33
CA LYS A 259 31.27 2.67 6.02
C LYS A 259 32.15 1.72 6.80
N PHE A 260 33.24 1.31 6.18
CA PHE A 260 34.23 0.42 6.76
C PHE A 260 35.63 1.01 6.58
N ASP A 261 36.53 0.73 7.51
CA ASP A 261 37.92 1.06 7.39
C ASP A 261 38.71 0.00 6.61
N ALA A 262 40.03 0.21 6.45
CA ALA A 262 40.87 -0.70 5.73
C ALA A 262 41.03 -2.10 6.40
N SER A 263 40.67 -2.22 7.68
CA SER A 263 40.64 -3.51 8.40
C SER A 263 39.32 -4.26 8.24
N GLY A 264 38.33 -3.62 7.61
CA GLY A 264 36.98 -4.13 7.49
C GLY A 264 36.09 -3.83 8.71
N ALA A 265 36.53 -3.04 9.67
CA ALA A 265 35.74 -2.63 10.80
C ALA A 265 34.75 -1.52 10.39
N LYS A 266 33.47 -1.65 10.81
CA LYS A 266 32.45 -0.66 10.51
C LYS A 266 32.74 0.65 11.23
N THR A 267 32.75 1.76 10.50
CA THR A 267 33.02 3.12 11.00
C THR A 267 31.81 4.03 10.98
N ALA A 268 30.78 3.70 10.20
CA ALA A 268 29.49 4.39 10.20
C ALA A 268 28.36 3.42 9.81
N ASP A 269 27.19 3.62 10.41
CA ASP A 269 25.98 2.90 10.10
C ASP A 269 25.39 3.34 8.77
N ALA A 270 24.52 2.49 8.19
CA ALA A 270 23.72 2.86 7.04
C ALA A 270 22.65 3.91 7.46
N ILE A 271 22.27 4.76 6.50
CA ILE A 271 21.22 5.78 6.71
C ILE A 271 20.24 5.67 5.55
N ILE A 272 18.94 5.71 5.87
CA ILE A 272 17.88 5.65 4.87
C ILE A 272 16.86 6.78 5.04
N THR A 273 16.48 7.39 3.92
CA THR A 273 15.31 8.27 3.81
C THR A 273 14.35 7.66 2.81
N VAL A 274 13.06 7.58 3.16
CA VAL A 274 12.04 6.98 2.30
C VAL A 274 10.87 7.95 2.13
N LYS A 275 10.51 8.19 0.87
CA LYS A 275 9.22 8.78 0.50
C LYS A 275 8.33 7.69 -0.06
N HIS A 276 7.11 7.62 0.43
CA HIS A 276 6.04 6.76 -0.07
C HIS A 276 4.96 7.65 -0.68
N ASN A 277 4.70 7.49 -1.97
CA ASN A 277 3.78 8.34 -2.72
C ASN A 277 4.06 9.86 -2.55
N GLY A 278 5.35 10.23 -2.56
CA GLY A 278 5.82 11.59 -2.38
C GLY A 278 5.83 12.11 -0.93
N ILE A 279 5.27 11.37 0.03
CA ILE A 279 5.21 11.72 1.45
C ILE A 279 6.44 11.14 2.15
N THR A 280 7.22 11.96 2.85
CA THR A 280 8.36 11.47 3.65
C THR A 280 7.84 10.66 4.82
N ILE A 281 8.12 9.35 4.81
CA ILE A 281 7.74 8.40 5.86
C ILE A 281 8.92 8.01 6.77
N HIS A 282 10.15 8.16 6.28
CA HIS A 282 11.38 8.03 7.06
C HIS A 282 12.34 9.14 6.64
N ASP A 283 12.91 9.85 7.60
CA ASP A 283 13.88 10.91 7.36
C ASP A 283 15.20 10.58 8.08
N LYS A 284 16.23 10.22 7.32
CA LYS A 284 17.59 9.93 7.80
C LYS A 284 17.64 8.92 8.95
N VAL A 285 16.85 7.86 8.84
CA VAL A 285 16.85 6.79 9.84
C VAL A 285 18.18 6.07 9.82
N VAL A 286 18.83 5.97 10.97
CA VAL A 286 20.09 5.23 11.15
C VAL A 286 19.78 3.75 11.33
N LEU A 287 20.47 2.90 10.56
CA LEU A 287 20.29 1.45 10.54
C LEU A 287 21.57 0.77 11.00
N PRO A 288 21.69 0.40 12.30
CA PRO A 288 22.91 -0.19 12.86
C PRO A 288 23.14 -1.63 12.43
N SER A 289 22.16 -2.28 11.83
CA SER A 289 22.24 -3.66 11.34
C SER A 289 21.15 -3.94 10.29
N PRO A 290 21.33 -4.98 9.44
CA PRO A 290 20.32 -5.43 8.49
C PRO A 290 18.97 -5.75 9.12
N THR A 291 17.92 -5.72 8.30
CA THR A 291 16.60 -6.26 8.64
C THR A 291 16.60 -7.79 8.45
N PRO A 292 15.70 -8.54 9.09
CA PRO A 292 15.55 -9.96 8.84
C PRO A 292 15.18 -10.27 7.37
N GLY A 293 15.45 -11.49 6.92
CA GLY A 293 14.99 -12.01 5.62
C GLY A 293 15.80 -11.58 4.39
N GLY A 294 16.85 -10.79 4.57
CA GLY A 294 17.74 -10.39 3.49
C GLY A 294 18.70 -11.50 3.00
N VAL A 295 19.53 -11.17 2.02
CA VAL A 295 20.53 -12.11 1.45
C VAL A 295 21.68 -12.42 2.42
N SER A 296 21.87 -11.58 3.44
CA SER A 296 22.94 -11.73 4.45
C SER A 296 22.67 -10.84 5.66
N ASP A 297 23.03 -11.33 6.84
CA ASP A 297 23.07 -10.57 8.08
C ASP A 297 24.37 -9.76 8.24
N GLN A 298 25.32 -9.92 7.32
CA GLN A 298 26.58 -9.17 7.28
C GLN A 298 26.40 -7.91 6.45
N GLU A 299 26.72 -6.76 7.03
CA GLU A 299 26.70 -5.49 6.30
C GLU A 299 27.85 -5.41 5.29
N ALA A 300 27.69 -4.61 4.26
CA ALA A 300 28.68 -4.43 3.19
C ALA A 300 28.60 -3.00 2.62
N ALA A 301 29.71 -2.54 2.02
CA ALA A 301 29.80 -1.23 1.37
C ALA A 301 29.06 -1.15 0.03
N LYS A 302 28.66 -2.29 -0.53
CA LYS A 302 27.82 -2.44 -1.73
C LYS A 302 26.86 -3.58 -1.54
N GLY A 303 25.77 -3.58 -2.28
CA GLY A 303 24.80 -4.66 -2.25
C GLY A 303 23.84 -4.66 -3.42
N VAL A 304 23.13 -5.77 -3.58
CA VAL A 304 22.12 -5.97 -4.62
C VAL A 304 20.82 -5.28 -4.24
N LEU A 305 19.98 -4.94 -5.21
CA LEU A 305 18.55 -4.73 -4.95
C LEU A 305 17.88 -6.10 -4.98
N MET A 306 17.04 -6.39 -3.96
CA MET A 306 16.23 -7.59 -3.93
C MET A 306 14.75 -7.22 -3.77
N LEU A 307 13.90 -7.90 -4.51
CA LEU A 307 12.44 -7.85 -4.33
C LEU A 307 12.01 -9.19 -3.73
N GLN A 308 11.35 -9.12 -2.58
CA GLN A 308 10.92 -10.31 -1.86
C GLN A 308 9.67 -10.90 -2.51
N ASP A 309 9.64 -12.21 -2.65
CA ASP A 309 8.41 -12.99 -2.84
C ASP A 309 7.91 -13.51 -1.48
N HIS A 310 6.64 -13.30 -1.24
CA HIS A 310 5.92 -13.82 -0.08
C HIS A 310 4.65 -14.57 -0.49
N HIS A 311 4.64 -15.14 -1.71
CA HIS A 311 3.54 -15.88 -2.35
C HIS A 311 2.34 -15.03 -2.75
N ASP A 312 2.40 -13.71 -2.58
CA ASP A 312 1.40 -12.77 -3.03
C ASP A 312 1.80 -12.15 -4.38
N ARG A 313 0.82 -11.86 -5.24
CA ARG A 313 1.07 -11.34 -6.59
C ARG A 313 1.28 -9.83 -6.59
N VAL A 314 2.30 -9.36 -5.89
CA VAL A 314 2.71 -7.96 -5.96
C VAL A 314 3.36 -7.71 -7.31
N GLU A 315 2.97 -6.63 -7.98
CA GLU A 315 3.50 -6.23 -9.28
C GLU A 315 4.47 -5.07 -9.11
N TYR A 316 5.52 -5.07 -9.97
CA TYR A 316 6.54 -4.03 -10.00
C TYR A 316 6.73 -3.49 -11.41
N ARG A 317 7.11 -2.20 -11.53
CA ARG A 317 7.51 -1.58 -12.79
C ARG A 317 8.38 -0.35 -12.54
N ASN A 318 8.94 0.23 -13.59
CA ASN A 318 9.68 1.49 -13.55
C ASN A 318 10.66 1.55 -12.37
N ILE A 319 11.65 0.63 -12.36
CA ILE A 319 12.67 0.56 -11.31
C ILE A 319 13.97 1.10 -11.85
N TRP A 320 14.50 2.13 -11.20
CA TRP A 320 15.81 2.68 -11.52
C TRP A 320 16.51 3.15 -10.25
N LEU A 321 17.82 3.15 -10.30
CA LEU A 321 18.65 3.73 -9.25
C LEU A 321 19.71 4.67 -9.83
N LYS A 322 20.10 5.66 -9.04
CA LYS A 322 21.22 6.55 -9.35
C LYS A 322 22.23 6.47 -8.21
N PRO A 323 23.48 6.01 -8.49
CA PRO A 323 24.53 6.05 -7.50
C PRO A 323 24.74 7.48 -6.97
N ILE A 324 25.00 7.57 -5.67
CA ILE A 324 25.39 8.82 -4.97
C ILE A 324 26.70 8.57 -4.23
N ASP A 325 27.45 9.66 -3.99
CA ASP A 325 28.77 9.62 -3.33
C ASP A 325 28.63 9.40 -1.79
#